data_450ab601a2903ddf031c61d763f75e5d
#
_entry.id   450ab601a2903ddf031c61d763f75e5d
#
_cell.length_a   1.000
_cell.length_b   1.000
_cell.length_c   1.000
_cell.angle_alpha   90.00
_cell.angle_beta   90.00
_cell.angle_gamma   90.00
#
_symmetry.space_group_name_H-M   'P 1'
#
loop_
_entity.id
_entity.type
_entity.pdbx_description
1 polymer ?
#
loop_
_entity_poly.entity_id
_entity_poly.type
_entity_poly.pdbx_seq_one_letter_code
_entity_poly.pdbx_strand_id
1 'polypeptide(L)'
;MQSVWNVLTGRAIDYGIADYDVFYFDPDTSWDAEDVVIRKLQARLDHLGVKIETRNQARVHLWYPAKHSLPYPPLSCSTDGIDRFLTQNTQVGVRRTDDGFDVYAPHGFDDVAGLIARPNPGPNFSAANYAAKAARWRALWPELTVIAPE
;
A
#
# COMPACT_ATOMS: atom_id res chain seq x y z
N MET A 1 2.83 -6.43 -4.76
CA MET A 1 4.18 -6.66 -4.22
C MET A 1 4.31 -8.02 -3.54
N GLN A 2 3.61 -8.32 -2.44
CA GLN A 2 3.71 -9.61 -1.74
C GLN A 2 3.44 -10.84 -2.62
N SER A 3 2.48 -10.77 -3.55
CA SER A 3 2.24 -11.85 -4.52
C SER A 3 3.47 -12.16 -5.40
N VAL A 4 4.27 -11.14 -5.74
CA VAL A 4 5.53 -11.35 -6.46
C VAL A 4 6.52 -12.10 -5.59
N TRP A 5 6.68 -11.72 -4.32
CA TRP A 5 7.52 -12.43 -3.37
C TRP A 5 7.08 -13.90 -3.21
N ASN A 6 5.76 -14.14 -3.15
CA ASN A 6 5.21 -15.48 -3.06
C ASN A 6 5.61 -16.34 -4.27
N VAL A 7 5.48 -15.80 -5.47
CA VAL A 7 5.89 -16.50 -6.70
C VAL A 7 7.39 -16.79 -6.69
N LEU A 8 8.21 -15.78 -6.37
CA LEU A 8 9.68 -15.92 -6.35
C LEU A 8 10.18 -16.93 -5.30
N THR A 9 9.42 -17.13 -4.23
CA THR A 9 9.77 -18.03 -3.13
C THR A 9 8.99 -19.34 -3.12
N GLY A 10 8.23 -19.63 -4.20
CA GLY A 10 7.46 -20.87 -4.35
C GLY A 10 6.28 -21.03 -3.39
N ARG A 11 5.74 -19.91 -2.87
CA ARG A 11 4.58 -19.92 -1.96
C ARG A 11 3.28 -19.73 -2.77
N ALA A 12 2.13 -20.04 -2.14
CA ALA A 12 0.82 -19.73 -2.72
C ALA A 12 0.69 -18.22 -2.99
N ILE A 13 0.06 -17.82 -4.10
CA ILE A 13 0.03 -16.43 -4.59
C ILE A 13 -0.49 -15.43 -3.56
N ASP A 14 -1.36 -15.87 -2.66
CA ASP A 14 -2.03 -15.11 -1.60
C ASP A 14 -1.41 -15.30 -0.22
N TYR A 15 -0.32 -16.08 -0.11
CA TYR A 15 0.32 -16.35 1.19
C TYR A 15 0.70 -15.06 1.91
N GLY A 16 0.31 -14.93 3.17
CA GLY A 16 0.68 -13.83 4.05
C GLY A 16 0.12 -12.45 3.66
N ILE A 17 -0.75 -12.37 2.64
CA ILE A 17 -1.42 -11.13 2.26
C ILE A 17 -2.58 -10.90 3.22
N ALA A 18 -2.53 -9.80 3.98
CA ALA A 18 -3.56 -9.46 4.96
C ALA A 18 -4.75 -8.73 4.31
N ASP A 19 -4.48 -7.88 3.34
CA ASP A 19 -5.46 -7.02 2.68
C ASP A 19 -4.96 -6.55 1.32
N TYR A 20 -5.89 -6.01 0.54
CA TYR A 20 -5.64 -5.38 -0.76
C TYR A 20 -6.10 -3.93 -0.69
N ASP A 21 -5.17 -3.00 -0.88
CA ASP A 21 -5.44 -1.58 -0.88
C ASP A 21 -5.98 -1.12 -2.23
N VAL A 22 -7.12 -0.44 -2.22
CA VAL A 22 -7.70 0.23 -3.38
C VAL A 22 -7.74 1.73 -3.14
N PHE A 23 -6.97 2.47 -3.92
CA PHE A 23 -6.87 3.93 -3.84
C PHE A 23 -7.66 4.61 -4.95
N TYR A 24 -8.37 5.67 -4.58
CA TYR A 24 -8.95 6.61 -5.52
C TYR A 24 -8.78 8.03 -5.00
N PHE A 25 -9.01 9.01 -5.83
CA PHE A 25 -8.96 10.41 -5.47
C PHE A 25 -10.23 11.11 -5.91
N ASP A 26 -10.97 11.66 -4.95
CA ASP A 26 -12.17 12.47 -5.16
C ASP A 26 -12.08 13.71 -4.28
N PRO A 27 -12.25 14.92 -4.83
CA PRO A 27 -12.23 16.17 -4.08
C PRO A 27 -13.37 16.29 -3.05
N ASP A 28 -14.43 15.50 -3.19
CA ASP A 28 -15.46 15.39 -2.13
C ASP A 28 -14.87 14.57 -0.96
N THR A 29 -14.46 15.31 0.07
CA THR A 29 -13.88 14.72 1.29
C THR A 29 -14.92 14.39 2.35
N SER A 30 -16.21 14.37 2.04
CA SER A 30 -17.25 13.95 2.98
C SER A 30 -17.13 12.46 3.30
N TRP A 31 -17.49 12.10 4.53
CA TRP A 31 -17.53 10.68 4.93
C TRP A 31 -18.55 9.90 4.11
N ASP A 32 -19.72 10.49 3.84
CA ASP A 32 -20.81 9.82 3.14
C ASP A 32 -20.40 9.46 1.70
N ALA A 33 -19.67 10.36 1.01
CA ALA A 33 -19.16 10.08 -0.33
C ALA A 33 -18.16 8.90 -0.33
N GLU A 34 -17.23 8.85 0.62
CA GLU A 34 -16.29 7.74 0.75
C GLU A 34 -17.02 6.43 1.10
N ASP A 35 -17.96 6.45 2.03
CA ASP A 35 -18.72 5.28 2.46
C ASP A 35 -19.52 4.65 1.30
N VAL A 36 -20.11 5.47 0.45
CA VAL A 36 -20.80 5.01 -0.78
C VAL A 36 -19.84 4.25 -1.69
N VAL A 37 -18.62 4.74 -1.89
CA VAL A 37 -17.61 4.07 -2.73
C VAL A 37 -17.17 2.76 -2.09
N ILE A 38 -16.87 2.78 -0.77
CA ILE A 38 -16.47 1.58 -0.01
C ILE A 38 -17.54 0.49 -0.14
N ARG A 39 -18.80 0.80 0.12
CA ARG A 39 -19.89 -0.19 0.06
C ARG A 39 -20.10 -0.75 -1.35
N LYS A 40 -20.07 0.12 -2.36
CA LYS A 40 -20.21 -0.33 -3.77
C LYS A 40 -19.09 -1.27 -4.17
N LEU A 41 -17.86 -0.95 -3.81
CA LEU A 41 -16.71 -1.77 -4.16
C LEU A 41 -16.73 -3.09 -3.39
N GLN A 42 -17.04 -3.05 -2.09
CA GLN A 42 -17.16 -4.25 -1.27
C GLN A 42 -18.22 -5.21 -1.83
N ALA A 43 -19.43 -4.72 -2.12
CA ALA A 43 -20.50 -5.55 -2.70
C ALA A 43 -20.09 -6.17 -4.06
N ARG A 44 -19.31 -5.42 -4.86
CA ARG A 44 -18.86 -5.91 -6.18
C ARG A 44 -17.77 -6.98 -6.08
N LEU A 45 -16.92 -6.91 -5.05
CA LEU A 45 -15.72 -7.75 -4.89
C LEU A 45 -15.84 -8.78 -3.78
N ASP A 46 -16.96 -8.83 -3.06
CA ASP A 46 -17.21 -9.76 -1.95
C ASP A 46 -17.04 -11.24 -2.35
N HIS A 47 -17.35 -11.56 -3.61
CA HIS A 47 -17.17 -12.89 -4.16
C HIS A 47 -15.70 -13.37 -4.21
N LEU A 48 -14.74 -12.47 -4.08
CA LEU A 48 -13.31 -12.82 -4.07
C LEU A 48 -12.86 -13.40 -2.72
N GLY A 49 -13.65 -13.22 -1.65
CA GLY A 49 -13.31 -13.73 -0.32
C GLY A 49 -12.05 -13.14 0.31
N VAL A 50 -11.61 -11.95 -0.15
CA VAL A 50 -10.42 -11.26 0.34
C VAL A 50 -10.77 -9.94 1.02
N LYS A 51 -9.94 -9.52 1.97
CA LYS A 51 -10.11 -8.22 2.61
C LYS A 51 -9.64 -7.11 1.67
N ILE A 52 -10.52 -6.16 1.36
CA ILE A 52 -10.22 -4.99 0.55
C ILE A 52 -10.34 -3.75 1.41
N GLU A 53 -9.31 -2.92 1.41
CA GLU A 53 -9.32 -1.60 2.05
C GLU A 53 -9.38 -0.51 0.99
N THR A 54 -10.52 0.17 0.90
CA THR A 54 -10.75 1.26 -0.05
C THR A 54 -10.60 2.59 0.65
N ARG A 55 -9.81 3.51 0.08
CA ARG A 55 -9.58 4.84 0.67
C ARG A 55 -9.55 5.94 -0.40
N ASN A 56 -10.31 7.01 -0.12
CA ASN A 56 -10.17 8.27 -0.84
C ASN A 56 -8.88 8.99 -0.38
N GLN A 57 -7.92 9.12 -1.27
CA GLN A 57 -6.63 9.72 -0.94
C GLN A 57 -6.74 11.22 -0.61
N ALA A 58 -7.76 11.92 -1.11
CA ALA A 58 -8.05 13.30 -0.72
C ALA A 58 -8.40 13.46 0.77
N ARG A 59 -8.82 12.37 1.46
CA ARG A 59 -9.26 12.41 2.86
C ARG A 59 -8.22 11.96 3.89
N VAL A 60 -7.16 11.30 3.48
CA VAL A 60 -6.23 10.64 4.42
C VAL A 60 -5.68 11.63 5.45
N HIS A 61 -5.37 12.85 5.05
CA HIS A 61 -4.86 13.91 5.93
C HIS A 61 -5.82 14.31 7.06
N LEU A 62 -7.13 14.01 6.94
CA LEU A 62 -8.13 14.37 7.95
C LEU A 62 -8.11 13.44 9.17
N TRP A 63 -7.68 12.19 9.00
CA TRP A 63 -7.74 11.19 10.06
C TRP A 63 -6.38 10.57 10.41
N TYR A 64 -5.43 10.57 9.48
CA TYR A 64 -4.13 9.93 9.66
C TYR A 64 -3.34 10.49 10.85
N PRO A 65 -3.24 11.82 11.03
CA PRO A 65 -2.50 12.38 12.16
C PRO A 65 -3.09 11.98 13.52
N ALA A 66 -4.41 11.95 13.64
CA ALA A 66 -5.06 11.53 14.87
C ALA A 66 -4.85 10.05 15.19
N LYS A 67 -4.82 9.20 14.16
CA LYS A 67 -4.66 7.75 14.30
C LYS A 67 -3.21 7.32 14.56
N HIS A 68 -2.24 8.00 13.93
CA HIS A 68 -0.85 7.55 13.91
C HIS A 68 0.13 8.49 14.62
N SER A 69 -0.33 9.68 15.07
CA SER A 69 0.51 10.72 15.67
C SER A 69 1.68 11.16 14.78
N LEU A 70 1.46 11.12 13.47
CA LEU A 70 2.43 11.49 12.43
C LEU A 70 1.80 12.52 11.49
N PRO A 71 2.58 13.48 10.96
CA PRO A 71 2.08 14.43 9.98
C PRO A 71 1.67 13.71 8.69
N TYR A 72 0.61 14.20 8.06
CA TYR A 72 0.17 13.71 6.75
C TYR A 72 -0.40 14.89 5.96
N PRO A 73 0.39 15.55 5.12
CA PRO A 73 -0.08 16.67 4.30
C PRO A 73 -1.19 16.22 3.31
N PRO A 74 -2.11 17.13 2.94
CA PRO A 74 -3.08 16.85 1.89
C PRO A 74 -2.40 16.36 0.61
N LEU A 75 -3.03 15.43 -0.06
CA LEU A 75 -2.57 14.87 -1.33
C LEU A 75 -3.33 15.51 -2.50
N SER A 76 -2.78 15.45 -3.71
CA SER A 76 -3.36 16.00 -4.93
C SER A 76 -3.85 14.92 -5.91
N CYS A 77 -3.41 13.68 -5.74
CA CYS A 77 -3.81 12.53 -6.56
C CYS A 77 -3.61 11.20 -5.83
N SER A 78 -4.03 10.09 -6.43
CA SER A 78 -3.90 8.76 -5.84
C SER A 78 -2.45 8.30 -5.72
N THR A 79 -1.58 8.67 -6.65
CA THR A 79 -0.17 8.28 -6.63
C THR A 79 0.61 8.93 -5.50
N ASP A 80 0.23 10.16 -5.09
CA ASP A 80 0.81 10.78 -3.89
C ASP A 80 0.63 9.90 -2.64
N GLY A 81 -0.50 9.18 -2.55
CA GLY A 81 -0.75 8.23 -1.45
C GLY A 81 0.18 7.02 -1.49
N ILE A 82 0.52 6.55 -2.68
CA ILE A 82 1.50 5.47 -2.87
C ILE A 82 2.89 5.95 -2.43
N ASP A 83 3.25 7.19 -2.74
CA ASP A 83 4.53 7.80 -2.33
C ASP A 83 4.68 7.96 -0.81
N ARG A 84 3.57 7.88 -0.07
CA ARG A 84 3.56 7.90 1.39
C ARG A 84 3.72 6.52 2.05
N PHE A 85 3.80 5.46 1.28
CA PHE A 85 4.05 4.14 1.86
C PHE A 85 5.39 4.08 2.59
N LEU A 86 5.42 3.34 3.68
CA LEU A 86 6.52 3.26 4.63
C LEU A 86 7.82 2.69 4.03
N THR A 87 7.71 1.96 2.93
CA THR A 87 8.83 1.30 2.27
C THR A 87 8.77 1.49 0.76
N GLN A 88 9.93 1.68 0.11
CA GLN A 88 10.03 1.93 -1.34
C GLN A 88 9.51 0.76 -2.18
N ASN A 89 9.79 -0.47 -1.76
CA ASN A 89 9.30 -1.68 -2.44
C ASN A 89 7.77 -1.85 -2.42
N THR A 90 7.04 -1.11 -1.57
CA THR A 90 5.57 -1.09 -1.61
C THR A 90 4.99 0.04 -2.45
N GLN A 91 5.80 0.98 -2.92
CA GLN A 91 5.35 2.08 -3.75
C GLN A 91 5.07 1.62 -5.18
N VAL A 92 4.13 0.69 -5.30
CA VAL A 92 3.68 0.14 -6.58
C VAL A 92 2.16 0.22 -6.62
N GLY A 93 1.64 0.90 -7.64
CA GLY A 93 0.23 0.97 -7.97
C GLY A 93 -0.04 0.39 -9.35
N VAL A 94 -1.18 -0.26 -9.52
CA VAL A 94 -1.63 -0.80 -10.80
C VAL A 94 -3.06 -0.36 -11.04
N ARG A 95 -3.33 0.15 -12.22
CA ARG A 95 -4.67 0.50 -12.69
C ARG A 95 -4.96 -0.21 -14.01
N ARG A 96 -6.12 -0.85 -14.12
CA ARG A 96 -6.57 -1.41 -15.39
C ARG A 96 -7.02 -0.30 -16.31
N THR A 97 -6.66 -0.38 -17.58
CA THR A 97 -7.11 0.48 -18.67
C THR A 97 -7.76 -0.37 -19.77
N ASP A 98 -8.31 0.26 -20.80
CA ASP A 98 -8.90 -0.46 -21.93
C ASP A 98 -7.85 -1.27 -22.71
N ASP A 99 -6.61 -0.76 -22.75
CA ASP A 99 -5.48 -1.35 -23.51
C ASP A 99 -4.55 -2.22 -22.65
N GLY A 100 -4.85 -2.41 -21.34
CA GLY A 100 -3.99 -3.20 -20.46
C GLY A 100 -3.92 -2.68 -19.04
N PHE A 101 -2.71 -2.31 -18.59
CA PHE A 101 -2.48 -1.82 -17.24
C PHE A 101 -1.55 -0.61 -17.25
N ASP A 102 -1.93 0.44 -16.52
CA ASP A 102 -1.01 1.47 -16.09
C ASP A 102 -0.33 1.02 -14.79
N VAL A 103 0.98 1.19 -14.74
CA VAL A 103 1.78 0.83 -13.57
C VAL A 103 2.53 2.06 -13.08
N TYR A 104 2.32 2.39 -11.81
CA TYR A 104 3.07 3.42 -11.10
C TYR A 104 4.08 2.74 -10.17
N ALA A 105 5.37 2.95 -10.40
CA ALA A 105 6.46 2.38 -9.62
C ALA A 105 7.66 3.35 -9.62
N PRO A 106 7.65 4.40 -8.77
CA PRO A 106 8.66 5.46 -8.80
C PRO A 106 10.08 4.96 -8.51
N HIS A 107 10.22 3.84 -7.82
CA HIS A 107 11.51 3.20 -7.53
C HIS A 107 11.79 1.95 -8.38
N GLY A 108 10.99 1.71 -9.43
CA GLY A 108 11.09 0.50 -10.23
C GLY A 108 10.72 -0.76 -9.45
N PHE A 109 11.25 -1.91 -9.89
CA PHE A 109 10.90 -3.22 -9.35
C PHE A 109 12.08 -3.98 -8.75
N ASP A 110 13.28 -3.44 -8.74
CA ASP A 110 14.50 -4.15 -8.32
C ASP A 110 14.40 -4.59 -6.85
N ASP A 111 13.94 -3.72 -5.96
CA ASP A 111 13.72 -4.08 -4.56
C ASP A 111 12.61 -5.12 -4.38
N VAL A 112 11.58 -5.10 -5.23
CA VAL A 112 10.53 -6.13 -5.22
C VAL A 112 11.08 -7.47 -5.68
N ALA A 113 11.78 -7.48 -6.81
CA ALA A 113 12.38 -8.70 -7.39
C ALA A 113 13.50 -9.27 -6.51
N GLY A 114 14.26 -8.40 -5.84
CA GLY A 114 15.35 -8.79 -4.94
C GLY A 114 14.90 -9.18 -3.52
N LEU A 115 13.62 -9.20 -3.21
CA LEU A 115 13.09 -9.36 -1.84
C LEU A 115 13.79 -8.39 -0.87
N ILE A 116 13.79 -7.10 -1.18
CA ILE A 116 14.41 -6.06 -0.37
C ILE A 116 13.33 -5.16 0.21
N ALA A 117 13.33 -4.98 1.52
CA ALA A 117 12.57 -3.94 2.20
C ALA A 117 13.49 -2.74 2.44
N ARG A 118 13.21 -1.63 1.75
CA ARG A 118 13.95 -0.37 1.88
C ARG A 118 13.06 0.68 2.52
N PRO A 119 13.55 1.45 3.54
CA PRO A 119 12.76 2.50 4.14
C PRO A 119 12.46 3.61 3.13
N ASN A 120 11.30 4.25 3.28
CA ASN A 120 10.92 5.44 2.53
C ASN A 120 10.90 6.64 3.46
N PRO A 121 12.00 7.41 3.58
CA PRO A 121 12.05 8.58 4.43
C PRO A 121 11.14 9.69 3.88
N GLY A 122 10.02 9.91 4.53
CA GLY A 122 9.02 10.90 4.16
C GLY A 122 8.41 11.54 5.41
N PRO A 123 7.50 12.52 5.25
CA PRO A 123 6.94 13.26 6.39
C PRO A 123 6.19 12.39 7.40
N ASN A 124 5.68 11.25 6.99
CA ASN A 124 4.96 10.28 7.83
C ASN A 124 5.81 9.03 8.14
N PHE A 125 7.12 9.07 7.92
CA PHE A 125 8.01 7.96 8.24
C PHE A 125 8.17 7.78 9.75
N SER A 126 8.17 6.53 10.19
CA SER A 126 8.48 6.14 11.56
C SER A 126 9.38 4.91 11.56
N ALA A 127 10.59 5.04 12.11
CA ALA A 127 11.54 3.93 12.21
C ALA A 127 10.97 2.77 13.02
N ALA A 128 10.18 3.03 14.06
CA ALA A 128 9.53 2.00 14.86
C ALA A 128 8.48 1.23 14.03
N ASN A 129 7.64 1.92 13.26
CA ASN A 129 6.66 1.27 12.38
C ASN A 129 7.33 0.49 11.26
N TYR A 130 8.43 1.03 10.71
CA TYR A 130 9.24 0.33 9.71
C TYR A 130 9.82 -0.97 10.28
N ALA A 131 10.45 -0.92 11.45
CA ALA A 131 11.03 -2.09 12.09
C ALA A 131 9.97 -3.17 12.39
N ALA A 132 8.80 -2.77 12.90
CA ALA A 132 7.68 -3.69 13.15
C ALA A 132 7.16 -4.34 11.87
N LYS A 133 7.02 -3.56 10.78
CA LYS A 133 6.60 -4.07 9.47
C LYS A 133 7.63 -5.03 8.89
N ALA A 134 8.91 -4.67 8.94
CA ALA A 134 10.01 -5.51 8.46
C ALA A 134 10.11 -6.83 9.24
N ALA A 135 9.97 -6.80 10.56
CA ALA A 135 9.98 -8.00 11.40
C ALA A 135 8.83 -8.95 11.04
N ARG A 136 7.60 -8.41 10.86
CA ARG A 136 6.45 -9.20 10.41
C ARG A 136 6.69 -9.85 9.05
N TRP A 137 7.27 -9.11 8.10
CA TRP A 137 7.58 -9.65 6.78
C TRP A 137 8.68 -10.71 6.82
N ARG A 138 9.75 -10.51 7.60
CA ARG A 138 10.79 -11.53 7.75
C ARG A 138 10.30 -12.83 8.40
N ALA A 139 9.28 -12.77 9.23
CA ALA A 139 8.65 -13.96 9.77
C ALA A 139 7.90 -14.77 8.69
N LEU A 140 7.36 -14.10 7.66
CA LEU A 140 6.66 -14.73 6.54
C LEU A 140 7.61 -15.09 5.38
N TRP A 141 8.59 -14.22 5.11
CA TRP A 141 9.61 -14.38 4.06
C TRP A 141 11.00 -14.26 4.69
N PRO A 142 11.57 -15.36 5.21
CA PRO A 142 12.93 -15.34 5.81
C PRO A 142 14.01 -14.89 4.84
N GLU A 143 13.75 -15.00 3.53
CA GLU A 143 14.64 -14.57 2.44
C GLU A 143 14.75 -13.05 2.32
N LEU A 144 13.87 -12.31 2.99
CA LEU A 144 13.81 -10.85 2.88
C LEU A 144 15.06 -10.17 3.45
N THR A 145 15.69 -9.34 2.64
CA THR A 145 16.72 -8.40 3.07
C THR A 145 16.06 -7.11 3.57
N VAL A 146 16.42 -6.68 4.76
CA VAL A 146 15.90 -5.45 5.38
C VAL A 146 17.02 -4.44 5.46
N ILE A 147 16.86 -3.30 4.78
CA ILE A 147 17.79 -2.17 4.82
C ILE A 147 17.47 -1.32 6.05
N ALA A 148 18.48 -1.01 6.85
CA ALA A 148 18.31 -0.11 8.00
C ALA A 148 17.98 1.32 7.53
N PRO A 149 17.08 2.05 8.23
CA PRO A 149 16.95 3.49 8.00
C PRO A 149 18.24 4.20 8.42
N GLU A 150 18.61 5.23 7.63
CA GLU A 150 19.73 6.12 7.94
C GLU A 150 19.44 7.06 9.11
#